data_1a96e9c4b36ab1aa36fa12e622442c3a
#
_entry.id   1a96e9c4b36ab1aa36fa12e622442c3a
#
_cell.length_a   1.000
_cell.length_b   1.000
_cell.length_c   1.000
_cell.angle_alpha   90.00
_cell.angle_beta   90.00
_cell.angle_gamma   90.00
#
_symmetry.space_group_name_H-M   'P 1'
#
loop_
_entity.id
_entity.type
_entity.pdbx_description
1 polymer ?
#
loop_
_entity_poly.entity_id
_entity_poly.type
_entity_poly.pdbx_seq_one_letter_code
_entity_poly.pdbx_strand_id
1 'polypeptide(L)'
;VISNADGRVAGFLEEAGLARYLDFIIDSKIVGVEKPDPAIFQMALEKAGKPPEACVHVGDIISADVVGARSVGVLPVLLDPADIYSTDCVKIKCVSEIVPLIEQWNNESE
;
A
#
# COMPACT_ATOMS: atom_id res chain seq x y z
N VAL A 1 1.68 1.41 6.52
CA VAL A 1 0.39 0.71 6.32
C VAL A 1 -0.74 1.72 6.20
N ILE A 2 -1.58 1.52 5.18
CA ILE A 2 -2.83 2.28 4.99
C ILE A 2 -3.98 1.28 5.07
N SER A 3 -4.86 1.43 6.04
CA SER A 3 -5.94 0.47 6.28
C SER A 3 -7.31 1.14 6.37
N ASN A 4 -8.28 0.61 5.62
CA ASN A 4 -9.68 0.93 5.83
C ASN A 4 -10.17 0.12 7.03
N ALA A 5 -10.19 0.75 8.19
CA ALA A 5 -10.35 0.06 9.47
C ALA A 5 -11.25 0.83 10.44
N ASP A 6 -11.37 0.33 11.67
CA ASP A 6 -12.29 0.83 12.69
C ASP A 6 -11.62 1.59 13.85
N GLY A 7 -10.35 1.93 13.70
CA GLY A 7 -9.59 2.66 14.72
C GLY A 7 -8.68 1.77 15.58
N ARG A 8 -8.66 0.46 15.33
CA ARG A 8 -7.94 -0.52 16.16
C ARG A 8 -6.76 -1.20 15.48
N VAL A 9 -6.45 -0.83 14.22
CA VAL A 9 -5.43 -1.56 13.46
C VAL A 9 -4.04 -1.44 14.08
N ALA A 10 -3.67 -0.27 14.62
CA ALA A 10 -2.36 -0.09 15.27
C ALA A 10 -2.20 -1.03 16.47
N GLY A 11 -3.24 -1.14 17.30
CA GLY A 11 -3.23 -2.05 18.45
C GLY A 11 -3.08 -3.51 18.05
N PHE A 12 -3.79 -3.95 17.01
CA PHE A 12 -3.67 -5.31 16.49
C PHE A 12 -2.27 -5.60 15.97
N LEU A 13 -1.65 -4.64 15.27
CA LEU A 13 -0.30 -4.81 14.74
C LEU A 13 0.74 -4.83 15.87
N GLU A 14 0.54 -4.05 16.93
CA GLU A 14 1.40 -4.12 18.13
C GLU A 14 1.30 -5.47 18.81
N GLU A 15 0.09 -5.98 19.03
CA GLU A 15 -0.12 -7.30 19.64
C GLU A 15 0.49 -8.42 18.81
N ALA A 16 0.43 -8.31 17.48
CA ALA A 16 1.03 -9.29 16.58
C ALA A 16 2.56 -9.17 16.46
N GLY A 17 3.17 -8.16 17.08
CA GLY A 17 4.60 -7.94 17.01
C GLY A 17 5.07 -7.37 15.68
N LEU A 18 4.17 -6.82 14.86
CA LEU A 18 4.48 -6.31 13.52
C LEU A 18 4.74 -4.81 13.49
N ALA A 19 4.20 -4.04 14.45
CA ALA A 19 4.30 -2.58 14.44
C ALA A 19 5.75 -2.08 14.42
N ARG A 20 6.67 -2.79 15.05
CA ARG A 20 8.10 -2.44 15.10
C ARG A 20 8.79 -2.44 13.74
N TYR A 21 8.22 -3.12 12.74
CA TYR A 21 8.75 -3.18 11.38
C TYR A 21 8.15 -2.12 10.45
N LEU A 22 7.24 -1.29 10.96
CA LEU A 22 6.47 -0.33 10.19
C LEU A 22 6.83 1.09 10.61
N ASP A 23 7.07 1.97 9.64
CA ASP A 23 7.39 3.37 9.93
C ASP A 23 6.16 4.13 10.41
N PHE A 24 4.98 3.81 9.87
CA PHE A 24 3.72 4.43 10.31
C PHE A 24 2.53 3.54 9.94
N ILE A 25 1.41 3.83 10.60
CA ILE A 25 0.14 3.14 10.38
C ILE A 25 -0.96 4.19 10.23
N ILE A 26 -1.68 4.17 9.11
CA ILE A 26 -2.81 5.06 8.87
C ILE A 26 -4.09 4.22 8.91
N ASP A 27 -4.95 4.54 9.87
CA ASP A 27 -6.26 3.91 10.04
C ASP A 27 -7.33 4.91 9.59
N SER A 28 -8.18 4.51 8.64
CA SER A 28 -9.20 5.39 8.04
C SER A 28 -10.15 6.00 9.07
N LYS A 29 -10.48 5.27 10.13
CA LYS A 29 -11.36 5.77 11.18
C LYS A 29 -10.72 6.93 11.94
N ILE A 30 -9.42 6.87 12.18
CA ILE A 30 -8.69 7.90 12.94
C ILE A 30 -8.50 9.16 12.10
N VAL A 31 -8.13 9.00 10.82
CA VAL A 31 -7.84 10.16 9.95
C VAL A 31 -9.08 10.73 9.26
N GLY A 32 -10.20 10.01 9.27
CA GLY A 32 -11.47 10.51 8.74
C GLY A 32 -11.67 10.40 7.24
N VAL A 33 -10.78 9.73 6.53
CA VAL A 33 -10.89 9.42 5.09
C VAL A 33 -10.45 7.99 4.85
N GLU A 34 -10.99 7.37 3.81
CA GLU A 34 -10.68 5.97 3.47
C GLU A 34 -10.29 5.81 2.01
N LYS A 35 -9.60 4.69 1.69
CA LYS A 35 -9.28 4.35 0.30
C LYS A 35 -10.58 4.12 -0.48
N PRO A 36 -10.72 4.57 -1.72
CA PRO A 36 -9.67 5.11 -2.60
C PRO A 36 -9.50 6.64 -2.56
N ASP A 37 -9.99 7.33 -1.55
CA ASP A 37 -9.85 8.79 -1.49
C ASP A 37 -8.37 9.18 -1.58
N PRO A 38 -7.98 10.04 -2.55
CA PRO A 38 -6.59 10.48 -2.68
C PRO A 38 -5.99 11.07 -1.42
N ALA A 39 -6.80 11.67 -0.56
CA ALA A 39 -6.34 12.33 0.66
C ALA A 39 -5.60 11.36 1.59
N ILE A 40 -6.06 10.11 1.73
CA ILE A 40 -5.40 9.14 2.60
C ILE A 40 -4.02 8.74 2.04
N PHE A 41 -3.89 8.63 0.71
CA PHE A 41 -2.60 8.35 0.05
C PHE A 41 -1.65 9.55 0.15
N GLN A 42 -2.17 10.77 0.04
CA GLN A 42 -1.37 11.99 0.23
C GLN A 42 -0.81 12.09 1.65
N MET A 43 -1.62 11.74 2.66
CA MET A 43 -1.15 11.65 4.05
C MET A 43 0.01 10.65 4.19
N ALA A 44 -0.09 9.50 3.53
CA ALA A 44 0.97 8.50 3.55
C ALA A 44 2.26 9.00 2.90
N LEU A 45 2.16 9.69 1.77
CA LEU A 45 3.31 10.27 1.09
C LEU A 45 4.01 11.33 1.95
N GLU A 46 3.25 12.18 2.64
CA GLU A 46 3.81 13.16 3.58
C GLU A 46 4.55 12.48 4.72
N LYS A 47 3.96 11.44 5.31
CA LYS A 47 4.60 10.70 6.39
C LYS A 47 5.85 9.96 5.94
N ALA A 48 5.84 9.42 4.73
CA ALA A 48 6.99 8.73 4.16
C ALA A 48 8.10 9.69 3.74
N GLY A 49 7.76 10.96 3.45
CA GLY A 49 8.73 11.95 2.98
C GLY A 49 9.30 11.62 1.60
N LYS A 50 8.54 10.94 0.75
CA LYS A 50 8.98 10.49 -0.57
C LYS A 50 7.99 10.93 -1.66
N PRO A 51 8.48 11.17 -2.89
CA PRO A 51 7.58 11.48 -4.02
C PRO A 51 6.83 10.23 -4.46
N PRO A 52 5.67 10.39 -5.12
CA PRO A 52 4.85 9.23 -5.54
C PRO A 52 5.60 8.23 -6.41
N GLU A 53 6.44 8.69 -7.31
CA GLU A 53 7.21 7.85 -8.23
C GLU A 53 8.27 6.99 -7.53
N ALA A 54 8.60 7.29 -6.27
CA ALA A 54 9.51 6.49 -5.45
C ALA A 54 8.78 5.48 -4.55
N CYS A 55 7.45 5.37 -4.68
CA CYS A 55 6.62 4.56 -3.81
C CYS A 55 5.84 3.51 -4.60
N VAL A 56 5.56 2.39 -3.94
CA VAL A 56 4.60 1.39 -4.42
C VAL A 56 3.55 1.16 -3.34
N HIS A 57 2.34 0.80 -3.76
CA HIS A 57 1.26 0.45 -2.85
C HIS A 57 0.79 -0.98 -3.15
N VAL A 58 0.90 -1.85 -2.16
CA VAL A 58 0.44 -3.24 -2.27
C VAL A 58 -0.91 -3.37 -1.59
N GLY A 59 -1.88 -3.92 -2.31
CA GLY A 59 -3.20 -4.16 -1.77
C GLY A 59 -3.96 -5.20 -2.58
N ASP A 60 -5.10 -5.65 -2.06
CA ASP A 60 -5.86 -6.75 -2.65
C ASP A 60 -7.21 -6.32 -3.23
N ILE A 61 -7.59 -5.05 -3.09
CA ILE A 61 -8.87 -4.54 -3.58
C ILE A 61 -8.63 -3.52 -4.70
N ILE A 62 -9.03 -3.86 -5.93
CA ILE A 62 -8.81 -3.01 -7.10
C ILE A 62 -9.43 -1.63 -6.90
N SER A 63 -10.70 -1.55 -6.47
CA SER A 63 -11.41 -0.28 -6.32
C SER A 63 -10.85 0.62 -5.22
N ALA A 64 -10.19 0.05 -4.22
CA ALA A 64 -9.60 0.82 -3.11
C ALA A 64 -8.11 1.04 -3.32
N ASP A 65 -7.35 -0.01 -3.60
CA ASP A 65 -5.89 0.02 -3.59
C ASP A 65 -5.30 0.44 -4.94
N VAL A 66 -5.75 -0.18 -6.03
CA VAL A 66 -5.22 0.14 -7.36
C VAL A 66 -5.69 1.53 -7.80
N VAL A 67 -6.97 1.80 -7.71
CA VAL A 67 -7.55 3.09 -8.08
C VAL A 67 -6.97 4.21 -7.21
N GLY A 68 -6.91 3.99 -5.90
CA GLY A 68 -6.39 4.98 -4.96
C GLY A 68 -4.93 5.33 -5.20
N ALA A 69 -4.07 4.32 -5.34
CA ALA A 69 -2.65 4.55 -5.61
C ALA A 69 -2.42 5.31 -6.93
N ARG A 70 -3.13 4.91 -7.99
CA ARG A 70 -3.02 5.60 -9.29
C ARG A 70 -3.45 7.06 -9.24
N SER A 71 -4.43 7.38 -8.41
CA SER A 71 -4.95 8.75 -8.29
C SER A 71 -3.89 9.75 -7.82
N VAL A 72 -2.85 9.30 -7.13
CA VAL A 72 -1.76 10.15 -6.63
C VAL A 72 -0.40 9.86 -7.30
N GLY A 73 -0.38 9.01 -8.32
CA GLY A 73 0.84 8.70 -9.07
C GLY A 73 1.73 7.64 -8.42
N VAL A 74 1.21 6.87 -7.47
CA VAL A 74 1.90 5.74 -6.83
C VAL A 74 1.65 4.48 -7.66
N LEU A 75 2.68 3.67 -7.86
CA LEU A 75 2.57 2.40 -8.58
C LEU A 75 1.78 1.39 -7.74
N PRO A 76 0.65 0.88 -8.23
CA PRO A 76 -0.07 -0.17 -7.52
C PRO A 76 0.50 -1.55 -7.85
N VAL A 77 0.53 -2.42 -6.85
CA VAL A 77 0.81 -3.85 -6.99
C VAL A 77 -0.37 -4.61 -6.37
N LEU A 78 -1.05 -5.40 -7.19
CA LEU A 78 -2.21 -6.15 -6.72
C LEU A 78 -1.79 -7.49 -6.12
N LEU A 79 -2.16 -7.70 -4.87
CA LEU A 79 -2.02 -8.99 -4.20
C LEU A 79 -3.22 -9.85 -4.57
N ASP A 80 -3.00 -10.85 -5.43
CA ASP A 80 -4.04 -11.72 -5.98
C ASP A 80 -3.60 -13.19 -5.87
N PRO A 81 -3.67 -13.79 -4.67
CA PRO A 81 -3.15 -15.14 -4.43
C PRO A 81 -3.80 -16.21 -5.31
N ALA A 82 -5.08 -16.07 -5.64
CA ALA A 82 -5.81 -17.04 -6.46
C ALA A 82 -5.72 -16.77 -7.97
N ASP A 83 -5.06 -15.67 -8.36
CA ASP A 83 -4.90 -15.25 -9.76
C ASP A 83 -6.24 -15.15 -10.50
N ILE A 84 -7.23 -14.54 -9.84
CA ILE A 84 -8.61 -14.45 -10.36
C ILE A 84 -8.90 -13.14 -11.07
N TYR A 85 -8.06 -12.10 -10.90
CA TYR A 85 -8.31 -10.80 -11.53
C TYR A 85 -7.52 -10.63 -12.80
N SER A 86 -8.18 -10.10 -13.83
CA SER A 86 -7.54 -9.66 -15.06
C SER A 86 -7.35 -8.14 -14.96
N THR A 87 -6.10 -7.68 -14.96
CA THR A 87 -5.77 -6.26 -14.79
C THR A 87 -4.44 -5.96 -15.48
N ASP A 88 -4.24 -4.70 -15.83
CA ASP A 88 -2.99 -4.22 -16.41
C ASP A 88 -1.92 -3.89 -15.36
N CYS A 89 -2.28 -3.95 -14.07
CA CYS A 89 -1.31 -3.66 -13.01
C CYS A 89 -0.46 -4.89 -12.67
N VAL A 90 0.71 -4.64 -12.06
CA VAL A 90 1.58 -5.70 -11.56
C VAL A 90 0.83 -6.52 -10.51
N LYS A 91 0.91 -7.86 -10.63
CA LYS A 91 0.29 -8.77 -9.65
C LYS A 91 1.33 -9.61 -8.95
N ILE A 92 1.08 -9.88 -7.68
CA ILE A 92 1.85 -10.83 -6.87
C ILE A 92 0.88 -11.79 -6.18
N LYS A 93 1.34 -12.99 -5.87
CA LYS A 93 0.55 -14.00 -5.15
C LYS A 93 0.84 -14.02 -3.66
N CYS A 94 1.97 -13.46 -3.26
CA CYS A 94 2.45 -13.42 -1.89
C CYS A 94 3.18 -12.10 -1.67
N VAL A 95 3.03 -11.49 -0.50
CA VAL A 95 3.65 -10.19 -0.19
C VAL A 95 5.18 -10.25 -0.31
N SER A 96 5.82 -11.38 0.00
CA SER A 96 7.26 -11.53 -0.11
C SER A 96 7.80 -11.36 -1.53
N GLU A 97 6.97 -11.53 -2.56
CA GLU A 97 7.39 -11.32 -3.95
C GLU A 97 7.71 -9.86 -4.26
N ILE A 98 7.27 -8.91 -3.42
CA ILE A 98 7.54 -7.49 -3.66
C ILE A 98 9.03 -7.16 -3.52
N VAL A 99 9.77 -7.87 -2.69
CA VAL A 99 11.19 -7.61 -2.44
C VAL A 99 12.03 -7.75 -3.71
N PRO A 100 12.00 -8.88 -4.44
CA PRO A 100 12.76 -8.99 -5.69
C PRO A 100 12.30 -8.02 -6.78
N LEU A 101 11.02 -7.66 -6.80
CA LEU A 101 10.52 -6.65 -7.74
C LEU A 101 11.11 -5.27 -7.48
N ILE A 102 11.16 -4.85 -6.21
CA ILE A 102 11.76 -3.58 -5.82
C ILE A 102 13.24 -3.55 -6.17
N GLU A 103 13.96 -4.63 -5.91
CA GLU A 103 15.38 -4.75 -6.26
C GLU A 103 15.60 -4.62 -7.78
N GLN A 104 14.76 -5.30 -8.58
CA GLN A 104 14.80 -5.21 -10.03
C GLN A 104 14.56 -3.76 -10.50
N TRP A 105 13.52 -3.10 -9.99
CA TRP A 105 13.19 -1.72 -10.37
C TRP A 105 14.29 -0.74 -9.99
N ASN A 106 14.91 -0.92 -8.84
CA ASN A 106 16.05 -0.09 -8.42
C ASN A 106 17.23 -0.25 -9.35
N ASN A 107 17.53 -1.47 -9.81
CA ASN A 107 18.61 -1.74 -10.75
C ASN A 107 18.32 -1.14 -12.13
N GLU A 108 17.07 -1.18 -12.58
CA GLU A 108 16.67 -0.58 -13.86
C GLU A 108 16.76 0.96 -13.85
N SER A 109 16.63 1.56 -12.67
CA SER A 109 16.71 3.02 -12.51
C SER A 109 18.14 3.55 -12.51
N GLU A 110 19.13 2.67 -12.40
CA GLU A 110 20.54 3.01 -12.50
C GLU A 110 21.02 2.92 -13.96
#